data_f96f8fc40147ba48cb4581508fc8eb18
#
_entry.id   f96f8fc40147ba48cb4581508fc8eb18
#
_cell.length_a   1.000
_cell.length_b   1.000
_cell.length_c   1.000
_cell.angle_alpha   90.00
_cell.angle_beta   90.00
_cell.angle_gamma   90.00
#
_symmetry.space_group_name_H-M   'P 1'
#
loop_
_entity.id
_entity.type
_entity.pdbx_description
1 polymer ?
#
loop_
_entity_poly.entity_id
_entity_poly.type
_entity_poly.pdbx_seq_one_letter_code
_entity_poly.pdbx_strand_id
1 'polypeptide(L)'
;MERADRLGRRAARSPSRPVLCHADLHTWNVLVGTDRRLWIVDWDEAVLAPRERDLMFVVGGIGHGLVGPADTERFFQGYGQTSVDPDLLAYYRCAWAVQDVAAYGEQALLTPDVGHETRHAAVAGFKDLFEPGNIVGLALEASG
;
A
#
# COMPACT_ATOMS: atom_id res chain seq x y z
N MET A 1 -17.05 0.07 6.22
CA MET A 1 -16.89 -0.77 7.42
C MET A 1 -17.18 -2.24 7.13
N GLU A 2 -18.37 -2.64 6.71
CA GLU A 2 -18.73 -4.05 6.44
C GLU A 2 -17.79 -4.79 5.46
N ARG A 3 -17.21 -4.07 4.48
CA ARG A 3 -16.29 -4.66 3.50
C ARG A 3 -14.93 -4.97 4.12
N ALA A 4 -14.35 -4.03 4.86
CA ALA A 4 -13.09 -4.24 5.56
C ALA A 4 -13.20 -5.41 6.54
N ASP A 5 -14.31 -5.50 7.27
CA ASP A 5 -14.58 -6.62 8.18
C ASP A 5 -14.70 -7.96 7.45
N ARG A 6 -15.31 -7.97 6.27
CA ARG A 6 -15.44 -9.18 5.44
C ARG A 6 -14.09 -9.64 4.91
N LEU A 7 -13.30 -8.71 4.37
CA LEU A 7 -11.94 -8.98 3.90
C LEU A 7 -11.03 -9.43 5.05
N GLY A 8 -11.11 -8.79 6.22
CA GLY A 8 -10.38 -9.19 7.41
C GLY A 8 -10.69 -10.61 7.86
N ARG A 9 -11.97 -11.01 7.85
CA ARG A 9 -12.36 -12.40 8.16
C ARG A 9 -11.85 -13.42 7.15
N ARG A 10 -11.74 -13.06 5.86
CA ARG A 10 -11.16 -13.91 4.81
C ARG A 10 -9.65 -14.00 4.99
N ALA A 11 -8.98 -12.88 5.17
CA ALA A 11 -7.54 -12.81 5.43
C ALA A 11 -7.13 -13.65 6.65
N ALA A 12 -7.89 -13.59 7.75
CA ALA A 12 -7.64 -14.37 8.96
C ALA A 12 -7.76 -15.90 8.76
N ARG A 13 -8.39 -16.34 7.69
CA ARG A 13 -8.53 -17.77 7.33
C ARG A 13 -7.53 -18.24 6.29
N SER A 14 -6.72 -17.33 5.74
CA SER A 14 -5.71 -17.66 4.75
C SER A 14 -4.64 -18.55 5.40
N PRO A 15 -4.22 -19.65 4.75
CA PRO A 15 -3.14 -20.51 5.23
C PRO A 15 -1.75 -19.91 4.99
N SER A 16 -1.66 -18.66 4.57
CA SER A 16 -0.40 -18.00 4.26
C SER A 16 0.50 -17.91 5.50
N ARG A 17 1.76 -18.34 5.35
CA ARG A 17 2.75 -18.22 6.42
C ARG A 17 3.23 -16.78 6.52
N PRO A 18 3.31 -16.20 7.73
CA PRO A 18 3.87 -14.88 7.91
C PRO A 18 5.37 -14.90 7.60
N VAL A 19 5.82 -13.84 6.93
CA VAL A 19 7.21 -13.50 6.66
C VAL A 19 7.50 -12.10 7.21
N LEU A 20 8.77 -11.74 7.32
CA LEU A 20 9.12 -10.36 7.64
C LEU A 20 8.76 -9.49 6.42
N CYS A 21 7.83 -8.58 6.61
CA CYS A 21 7.43 -7.59 5.65
C CYS A 21 7.97 -6.22 6.05
N HIS A 22 8.31 -5.42 5.07
CA HIS A 22 8.65 -4.00 5.24
C HIS A 22 7.41 -3.21 5.67
N ALA A 23 6.28 -3.58 5.12
CA ALA A 23 4.94 -3.02 5.33
C ALA A 23 4.70 -1.61 4.79
N ASP A 24 5.75 -0.94 4.28
CA ASP A 24 5.70 0.37 3.62
C ASP A 24 6.62 0.38 2.38
N LEU A 25 6.55 -0.65 1.54
CA LEU A 25 7.47 -0.87 0.41
C LEU A 25 7.05 -0.11 -0.85
N HIS A 26 6.73 1.17 -0.70
CA HIS A 26 6.49 2.03 -1.86
C HIS A 26 7.80 2.51 -2.50
N THR A 27 7.72 3.08 -3.72
CA THR A 27 8.90 3.41 -4.53
C THR A 27 9.85 4.43 -3.87
N TRP A 28 9.37 5.26 -2.96
CA TRP A 28 10.19 6.27 -2.27
C TRP A 28 11.06 5.67 -1.16
N ASN A 29 10.72 4.46 -0.69
CA ASN A 29 11.53 3.70 0.24
C ASN A 29 12.52 2.76 -0.48
N VAL A 30 12.61 2.85 -1.82
CA VAL A 30 13.57 2.10 -2.62
C VAL A 30 14.54 3.07 -3.30
N LEU A 31 15.76 3.16 -2.78
CA LEU A 31 16.78 4.07 -3.29
C LEU A 31 17.73 3.33 -4.24
N VAL A 32 18.08 3.99 -5.35
CA VAL A 32 19.06 3.48 -6.30
C VAL A 32 20.35 4.29 -6.16
N GLY A 33 21.42 3.63 -5.70
CA GLY A 33 22.74 4.24 -5.60
C GLY A 33 23.37 4.50 -6.97
N THR A 34 24.37 5.36 -7.03
CA THR A 34 25.17 5.63 -8.25
C THR A 34 25.91 4.39 -8.74
N ASP A 35 26.20 3.45 -7.85
CA ASP A 35 26.78 2.12 -8.13
C ASP A 35 25.72 1.08 -8.55
N ARG A 36 24.48 1.50 -8.78
CA ARG A 36 23.32 0.66 -9.15
C ARG A 36 22.90 -0.33 -8.07
N ARG A 37 23.33 -0.16 -6.83
CA ARG A 37 22.80 -0.92 -5.70
C ARG A 37 21.44 -0.37 -5.30
N LEU A 38 20.56 -1.29 -4.90
CA LEU A 38 19.27 -0.97 -4.31
C LEU A 38 19.39 -0.95 -2.79
N TRP A 39 18.78 0.06 -2.19
CA TRP A 39 18.67 0.20 -0.75
C TRP A 39 17.19 0.32 -0.40
N ILE A 40 16.73 -0.53 0.49
CA ILE A 40 15.40 -0.43 1.06
C ILE A 40 15.56 0.22 2.42
N VAL A 41 14.91 1.36 2.61
CA VAL A 41 15.02 2.22 3.80
C VAL A 41 13.67 2.34 4.49
N ASP A 42 13.65 2.91 5.70
CA ASP A 42 12.43 3.16 6.47
C ASP A 42 11.69 1.87 6.91
N TRP A 43 12.38 1.09 7.74
CA TRP A 43 11.90 -0.19 8.26
C TRP A 43 11.08 -0.07 9.56
N ASP A 44 10.62 1.13 9.91
CA ASP A 44 9.95 1.40 11.19
C ASP A 44 8.61 0.64 11.32
N GLU A 45 7.94 0.38 10.21
CA GLU A 45 6.68 -0.37 10.12
C GLU A 45 6.87 -1.90 9.96
N ALA A 46 8.12 -2.40 10.03
CA ALA A 46 8.41 -3.80 9.76
C ALA A 46 7.61 -4.77 10.66
N VAL A 47 6.96 -5.76 10.06
CA VAL A 47 6.02 -6.65 10.76
C VAL A 47 6.06 -8.07 10.19
N LEU A 48 5.73 -9.06 11.02
CA LEU A 48 5.46 -10.42 10.56
C LEU A 48 4.03 -10.51 10.01
N ALA A 49 3.91 -10.64 8.69
CA ALA A 49 2.64 -10.67 7.98
C ALA A 49 2.70 -11.60 6.75
N PRO A 50 1.57 -11.98 6.15
CA PRO A 50 1.54 -12.51 4.80
C PRO A 50 2.27 -11.60 3.81
N ARG A 51 3.06 -12.20 2.88
CA ARG A 51 3.86 -11.45 1.89
C ARG A 51 3.05 -10.46 1.06
N GLU A 52 1.75 -10.66 0.94
CA GLU A 52 0.83 -9.78 0.24
C GLU A 52 0.79 -8.37 0.85
N ARG A 53 1.24 -8.22 2.10
CA ARG A 53 1.43 -6.91 2.75
C ARG A 53 2.42 -6.04 1.97
N ASP A 54 3.52 -6.62 1.47
CA ASP A 54 4.50 -5.93 0.64
C ASP A 54 4.16 -6.04 -0.86
N LEU A 55 3.65 -7.18 -1.30
CA LEU A 55 3.33 -7.41 -2.70
C LEU A 55 2.22 -6.48 -3.23
N MET A 56 1.41 -5.88 -2.36
CA MET A 56 0.40 -4.91 -2.80
C MET A 56 1.03 -3.67 -3.48
N PHE A 57 2.27 -3.31 -3.13
CA PHE A 57 3.00 -2.20 -3.77
C PHE A 57 3.52 -2.56 -5.16
N VAL A 58 3.65 -3.85 -5.45
CA VAL A 58 4.21 -4.38 -6.71
C VAL A 58 3.13 -4.91 -7.64
N VAL A 59 2.13 -5.59 -7.12
CA VAL A 59 1.04 -6.18 -7.93
C VAL A 59 0.00 -5.10 -8.22
N GLY A 60 0.21 -4.33 -9.30
CA GLY A 60 -0.67 -3.23 -9.69
C GLY A 60 -0.53 -1.96 -8.83
N GLY A 61 0.37 -1.94 -7.84
CA GLY A 61 0.68 -0.77 -7.04
C GLY A 61 -0.43 -0.31 -6.09
N ILE A 62 -0.24 0.88 -5.55
CA ILE A 62 -1.15 1.54 -4.59
C ILE A 62 -1.79 2.82 -5.13
N GLY A 63 -1.57 3.17 -6.39
CA GLY A 63 -2.20 4.33 -7.01
C GLY A 63 -1.50 4.85 -8.26
N HIS A 64 -2.19 5.71 -8.99
CA HIS A 64 -1.74 6.50 -10.15
C HIS A 64 -1.09 5.72 -11.31
N GLY A 65 -1.29 4.41 -11.39
CA GLY A 65 -0.67 3.60 -12.45
C GLY A 65 0.87 3.56 -12.38
N LEU A 66 1.46 3.84 -11.21
CA LEU A 66 2.91 3.83 -11.02
C LEU A 66 3.55 2.46 -11.27
N VAL A 67 2.78 1.40 -11.11
CA VAL A 67 3.20 0.02 -11.36
C VAL A 67 2.23 -0.62 -12.35
N GLY A 68 2.73 -0.87 -13.56
CA GLY A 68 1.97 -1.54 -14.60
C GLY A 68 2.17 -3.07 -14.61
N PRO A 69 1.41 -3.79 -15.47
CA PRO A 69 1.56 -5.25 -15.61
C PRO A 69 2.99 -5.68 -15.97
N ALA A 70 3.68 -4.92 -16.84
CA ALA A 70 5.04 -5.21 -17.24
C ALA A 70 6.06 -5.06 -16.08
N ASP A 71 5.81 -4.12 -15.15
CA ASP A 71 6.66 -3.94 -13.97
C ASP A 71 6.46 -5.06 -12.98
N THR A 72 5.20 -5.46 -12.76
CA THR A 72 4.84 -6.64 -11.96
C THR A 72 5.51 -7.90 -12.51
N GLU A 73 5.48 -8.12 -13.84
CA GLU A 73 6.13 -9.27 -14.48
C GLU A 73 7.65 -9.24 -14.26
N ARG A 74 8.32 -8.10 -14.50
CA ARG A 74 9.75 -7.93 -14.26
C ARG A 74 10.15 -8.19 -12.81
N PHE A 75 9.33 -7.73 -11.87
CA PHE A 75 9.56 -8.01 -10.46
C PHE A 75 9.58 -9.52 -10.20
N PHE A 76 8.60 -10.27 -10.68
CA PHE A 76 8.52 -11.71 -10.45
C PHE A 76 9.60 -12.51 -11.21
N GLN A 77 10.19 -11.97 -12.28
CA GLN A 77 11.37 -12.57 -12.91
C GLN A 77 12.58 -12.61 -11.95
N GLY A 78 12.74 -11.59 -11.09
CA GLY A 78 13.80 -11.55 -10.09
C GLY A 78 13.41 -12.15 -8.74
N TYR A 79 12.18 -11.91 -8.30
CA TYR A 79 11.66 -12.40 -7.01
C TYR A 79 11.40 -13.91 -6.99
N GLY A 80 11.13 -14.48 -8.15
CA GLY A 80 10.71 -15.88 -8.33
C GLY A 80 9.19 -16.01 -8.42
N GLN A 81 8.76 -17.11 -9.03
CA GLN A 81 7.33 -17.40 -9.18
C GLN A 81 6.70 -17.73 -7.84
N THR A 82 5.63 -17.02 -7.51
CA THR A 82 4.85 -17.27 -6.30
C THR A 82 3.37 -17.01 -6.57
N SER A 83 2.52 -17.74 -5.88
CA SER A 83 1.08 -17.45 -5.87
C SER A 83 0.82 -16.25 -4.98
N VAL A 84 -0.01 -15.34 -5.44
CA VAL A 84 -0.52 -14.19 -4.66
C VAL A 84 -1.96 -14.49 -4.28
N ASP A 85 -2.28 -14.41 -3.00
CA ASP A 85 -3.65 -14.58 -2.51
C ASP A 85 -4.44 -13.29 -2.78
N PRO A 86 -5.47 -13.31 -3.66
CA PRO A 86 -6.20 -12.10 -4.02
C PRO A 86 -7.01 -11.52 -2.85
N ASP A 87 -7.47 -12.34 -1.91
CA ASP A 87 -8.21 -11.89 -0.74
C ASP A 87 -7.29 -11.15 0.24
N LEU A 88 -6.06 -11.64 0.44
CA LEU A 88 -5.05 -10.95 1.24
C LEU A 88 -4.60 -9.65 0.59
N LEU A 89 -4.37 -9.66 -0.73
CA LEU A 89 -4.01 -8.45 -1.47
C LEU A 89 -5.10 -7.37 -1.35
N ALA A 90 -6.37 -7.74 -1.52
CA ALA A 90 -7.50 -6.85 -1.37
C ALA A 90 -7.64 -6.33 0.07
N TYR A 91 -7.40 -7.19 1.07
CA TYR A 91 -7.40 -6.80 2.47
C TYR A 91 -6.35 -5.74 2.77
N TYR A 92 -5.10 -5.98 2.37
CA TYR A 92 -4.02 -5.03 2.66
C TYR A 92 -4.18 -3.71 1.93
N ARG A 93 -4.67 -3.69 0.69
CA ARG A 93 -5.03 -2.45 -0.02
C ARG A 93 -6.12 -1.68 0.71
N CYS A 94 -7.16 -2.39 1.19
CA CYS A 94 -8.23 -1.76 1.96
C CYS A 94 -7.70 -1.19 3.29
N ALA A 95 -6.85 -1.93 4.00
CA ALA A 95 -6.24 -1.48 5.25
C ALA A 95 -5.36 -0.24 5.02
N TRP A 96 -4.54 -0.25 3.96
CA TRP A 96 -3.71 0.88 3.57
C TRP A 96 -4.54 2.13 3.23
N ALA A 97 -5.58 1.97 2.40
CA ALA A 97 -6.47 3.08 2.07
C ALA A 97 -7.13 3.71 3.31
N VAL A 98 -7.53 2.89 4.29
CA VAL A 98 -8.08 3.38 5.56
C VAL A 98 -7.02 4.13 6.37
N GLN A 99 -5.80 3.64 6.42
CA GLN A 99 -4.67 4.28 7.08
C GLN A 99 -4.39 5.67 6.50
N ASP A 100 -4.26 5.76 5.16
CA ASP A 100 -3.99 7.01 4.47
C ASP A 100 -5.13 8.03 4.65
N VAL A 101 -6.37 7.59 4.49
CA VAL A 101 -7.55 8.45 4.73
C VAL A 101 -7.55 8.99 6.16
N ALA A 102 -7.20 8.15 7.15
CA ALA A 102 -7.12 8.58 8.54
C ALA A 102 -5.97 9.59 8.76
N ALA A 103 -4.77 9.30 8.26
CA ALA A 103 -3.59 10.13 8.44
C ALA A 103 -3.75 11.53 7.80
N TYR A 104 -4.12 11.57 6.53
CA TYR A 104 -4.37 12.86 5.86
C TYR A 104 -5.58 13.60 6.44
N GLY A 105 -6.62 12.88 6.83
CA GLY A 105 -7.79 13.46 7.47
C GLY A 105 -7.47 14.08 8.83
N GLU A 106 -6.69 13.41 9.65
CA GLU A 106 -6.21 13.92 10.93
C GLU A 106 -5.37 15.19 10.73
N GLN A 107 -4.39 15.14 9.84
CA GLN A 107 -3.52 16.28 9.57
C GLN A 107 -4.29 17.48 8.97
N ALA A 108 -5.26 17.23 8.09
CA ALA A 108 -6.04 18.28 7.46
C ALA A 108 -7.04 18.95 8.41
N LEU A 109 -7.70 18.17 9.29
CA LEU A 109 -8.89 18.59 10.01
C LEU A 109 -8.71 18.68 11.53
N LEU A 110 -7.87 17.83 12.12
CA LEU A 110 -7.84 17.64 13.58
C LEU A 110 -6.57 18.19 14.25
N THR A 111 -5.48 18.40 13.50
CA THR A 111 -4.24 18.92 14.08
C THR A 111 -4.26 20.45 14.10
N PRO A 112 -4.35 21.09 15.29
CA PRO A 112 -4.61 22.53 15.38
C PRO A 112 -3.43 23.41 14.93
N ASP A 113 -2.19 23.01 15.25
CA ASP A 113 -0.99 23.84 15.13
C ASP A 113 -0.12 23.55 13.89
N VAL A 114 -0.66 22.87 12.88
CA VAL A 114 0.05 22.70 11.61
C VAL A 114 0.06 24.00 10.82
N GLY A 115 1.20 24.37 10.25
CA GLY A 115 1.34 25.53 9.38
C GLY A 115 0.37 25.48 8.19
N HIS A 116 0.05 26.66 7.63
CA HIS A 116 -0.95 26.78 6.56
C HIS A 116 -0.57 25.94 5.31
N GLU A 117 0.72 25.91 4.96
CA GLU A 117 1.22 25.09 3.85
C GLU A 117 1.03 23.59 4.09
N THR A 118 1.37 23.10 5.29
CA THR A 118 1.22 21.70 5.65
C THR A 118 -0.25 21.26 5.61
N ARG A 119 -1.14 22.12 6.13
CA ARG A 119 -2.57 21.84 6.09
C ARG A 119 -3.10 21.83 4.65
N HIS A 120 -2.66 22.75 3.81
CA HIS A 120 -3.05 22.80 2.41
C HIS A 120 -2.58 21.54 1.67
N ALA A 121 -1.33 21.11 1.90
CA ALA A 121 -0.79 19.87 1.34
C ALA A 121 -1.57 18.64 1.82
N ALA A 122 -1.94 18.58 3.11
CA ALA A 122 -2.73 17.48 3.65
C ALA A 122 -4.15 17.42 3.04
N VAL A 123 -4.80 18.58 2.83
CA VAL A 123 -6.10 18.63 2.15
C VAL A 123 -5.99 18.18 0.69
N ALA A 124 -4.92 18.59 0.00
CA ALA A 124 -4.66 18.15 -1.37
C ALA A 124 -4.42 16.64 -1.44
N GLY A 125 -3.55 16.11 -0.57
CA GLY A 125 -3.29 14.67 -0.45
C GLY A 125 -4.55 13.88 -0.11
N PHE A 126 -5.36 14.35 0.85
CA PHE A 126 -6.63 13.72 1.19
C PHE A 126 -7.57 13.58 -0.01
N LYS A 127 -7.70 14.64 -0.81
CA LYS A 127 -8.54 14.62 -2.02
C LYS A 127 -7.99 13.68 -3.08
N ASP A 128 -6.67 13.66 -3.24
CA ASP A 128 -5.95 12.84 -4.21
C ASP A 128 -6.18 11.33 -3.99
N LEU A 129 -6.34 10.89 -2.73
CA LEU A 129 -6.66 9.48 -2.41
C LEU A 129 -7.92 8.97 -3.11
N PHE A 130 -8.88 9.88 -3.41
CA PHE A 130 -10.16 9.55 -4.03
C PHE A 130 -10.17 9.74 -5.56
N GLU A 131 -9.06 10.20 -6.15
CA GLU A 131 -8.96 10.35 -7.60
C GLU A 131 -8.99 8.97 -8.30
N PRO A 132 -9.51 8.89 -9.52
CA PRO A 132 -9.57 7.65 -10.27
C PRO A 132 -8.19 6.99 -10.40
N GLY A 133 -8.11 5.69 -10.10
CA GLY A 133 -6.86 4.93 -10.14
C GLY A 133 -5.95 5.12 -8.94
N ASN A 134 -6.36 5.86 -7.91
CA ASN A 134 -5.64 5.95 -6.64
C ASN A 134 -6.15 4.89 -5.65
N ILE A 135 -5.51 4.81 -4.49
CA ILE A 135 -5.62 3.70 -3.52
C ILE A 135 -7.06 3.41 -3.08
N VAL A 136 -7.89 4.43 -2.87
CA VAL A 136 -9.30 4.23 -2.49
C VAL A 136 -10.07 3.54 -3.62
N GLY A 137 -9.90 3.99 -4.87
CA GLY A 137 -10.46 3.33 -6.06
C GLY A 137 -10.01 1.89 -6.17
N LEU A 138 -8.70 1.64 -6.12
CA LEU A 138 -8.10 0.29 -6.16
C LEU A 138 -8.63 -0.61 -5.05
N ALA A 139 -8.76 -0.09 -3.81
CA ALA A 139 -9.33 -0.83 -2.69
C ALA A 139 -10.80 -1.19 -2.91
N LEU A 140 -11.54 -0.36 -3.63
CA LEU A 140 -12.93 -0.62 -3.99
C LEU A 140 -13.10 -1.59 -5.15
N GLU A 141 -12.24 -1.58 -6.14
CA GLU A 141 -12.27 -2.44 -7.33
C GLU A 141 -11.80 -3.87 -7.06
N ALA A 142 -10.82 -4.06 -6.19
CA ALA A 142 -10.17 -5.33 -5.88
C ALA A 142 -11.09 -6.43 -5.30
N SER A 143 -12.40 -6.34 -5.44
CA SER A 143 -13.39 -7.22 -4.80
C SER A 143 -14.56 -7.60 -5.70
N GLY A 144 -14.33 -7.65 -7.01
CA GLY A 144 -15.27 -8.29 -7.94
C GLY A 144 -15.27 -9.81 -7.83
#